data_be2adc76e18fe8cd0ddaac18597bbb2e
#
_entry.id   be2adc76e18fe8cd0ddaac18597bbb2e
#
_cell.length_a   1.000
_cell.length_b   1.000
_cell.length_c   1.000
_cell.angle_alpha   90.00
_cell.angle_beta   90.00
_cell.angle_gamma   90.00
#
_symmetry.space_group_name_H-M   'P 1'
#
loop_
_entity.id
_entity.type
_entity.pdbx_description
1 polymer ?
#
loop_
_entity_poly.entity_id
_entity_poly.type
_entity_poly.pdbx_seq_one_letter_code
_entity_poly.pdbx_strand_id
1 'polypeptide(L)'
;MSKHFRILCSVFLVAVAITAIINLNTGFLPLTVEDFFSDSQNSQIAEIRINRVLVMLLAGVSIPSSGFLMQEYFQNPLAGPDILGITSVASLSVAFYIFFSHDVILPDFLQNGFLSLSAIAGSLPLMLVLLSVSGKFQDKSYLIIFGFLVSALAGAVVSLLQLYAENQSLKNYVLWSFGANNMVTRNQICVLAVLVALGLVICFKAIKPLIGNALGTSYAQSFGVNLKHLKLLIIVASSLLSASVTAFLGPILFIGIIVPHFCRMIYNPAKLWQQWILNMLLGMLMMMLFSVTGEITQIPLNVISSVFGIPVILFMVLKQRNASFQG
;
A
#
# COMPACT_ATOMS: atom_id res chain seq x y z
N MET A 1 -8.28 2.03 27.68
CA MET A 1 -7.93 2.92 26.56
C MET A 1 -7.67 4.31 27.10
N SER A 2 -6.54 4.95 26.74
CA SER A 2 -6.26 6.33 27.19
C SER A 2 -7.27 7.32 26.58
N LYS A 3 -7.59 8.40 27.29
CA LYS A 3 -8.50 9.46 26.81
C LYS A 3 -7.98 10.06 25.49
N HIS A 4 -6.67 10.28 25.40
CA HIS A 4 -6.01 10.81 24.19
C HIS A 4 -6.19 9.91 22.97
N PHE A 5 -6.04 8.59 23.11
CA PHE A 5 -6.25 7.65 22.00
C PHE A 5 -7.69 7.73 21.44
N ARG A 6 -8.69 7.77 22.33
CA ARG A 6 -10.10 7.86 21.89
C ARG A 6 -10.38 9.17 21.15
N ILE A 7 -9.86 10.29 21.67
CA ILE A 7 -10.01 11.60 21.03
C ILE A 7 -9.38 11.58 19.62
N LEU A 8 -8.14 11.08 19.48
CA LEU A 8 -7.47 11.02 18.17
C LEU A 8 -8.21 10.12 17.19
N CYS A 9 -8.69 8.96 17.63
CA CYS A 9 -9.50 8.09 16.76
C CYS A 9 -10.77 8.80 16.27
N SER A 10 -11.48 9.51 17.18
CA SER A 10 -12.67 10.27 16.81
C SER A 10 -12.36 11.41 15.84
N VAL A 11 -11.28 12.16 16.07
CA VAL A 11 -10.85 13.24 15.18
C VAL A 11 -10.50 12.71 13.79
N PHE A 12 -9.71 11.64 13.71
CA PHE A 12 -9.37 11.05 12.41
C PHE A 12 -10.58 10.45 11.69
N LEU A 13 -11.50 9.79 12.39
CA LEU A 13 -12.73 9.28 11.78
C LEU A 13 -13.59 10.41 11.20
N VAL A 14 -13.76 11.51 11.94
CA VAL A 14 -14.49 12.69 11.45
C VAL A 14 -13.77 13.29 10.25
N ALA A 15 -12.44 13.42 10.29
CA ALA A 15 -11.65 13.94 9.18
C ALA A 15 -11.76 13.04 7.94
N VAL A 16 -11.72 11.72 8.09
CA VAL A 16 -11.93 10.76 6.99
C VAL A 16 -13.35 10.90 6.41
N ALA A 17 -14.37 11.04 7.25
CA ALA A 17 -15.75 11.23 6.78
C ALA A 17 -15.90 12.54 5.98
N ILE A 18 -15.34 13.64 6.49
CA ILE A 18 -15.37 14.94 5.79
C ILE A 18 -14.62 14.84 4.45
N THR A 19 -13.43 14.28 4.43
CA THR A 19 -12.65 14.14 3.19
C THR A 19 -13.28 13.17 2.21
N ALA A 20 -13.99 12.14 2.67
CA ALA A 20 -14.80 11.26 1.82
C ALA A 20 -15.96 12.02 1.15
N ILE A 21 -16.68 12.85 1.90
CA ILE A 21 -17.75 13.72 1.36
C ILE A 21 -17.16 14.70 0.34
N ILE A 22 -16.02 15.33 0.63
CA ILE A 22 -15.34 16.20 -0.33
C ILE A 22 -14.98 15.43 -1.59
N ASN A 23 -14.42 14.21 -1.46
CA ASN A 23 -14.03 13.35 -2.58
C ASN A 23 -15.24 12.97 -3.46
N LEU A 24 -16.39 12.66 -2.87
CA LEU A 24 -17.65 12.39 -3.61
C LEU A 24 -18.11 13.62 -4.42
N ASN A 25 -17.87 14.83 -3.92
CA ASN A 25 -18.26 16.08 -4.60
C ASN A 25 -17.20 16.59 -5.58
N THR A 26 -15.97 16.03 -5.56
CA THR A 26 -14.87 16.49 -6.43
C THR A 26 -14.90 15.76 -7.77
N GLY A 27 -14.86 16.51 -8.87
CA GLY A 27 -14.84 16.01 -10.26
C GLY A 27 -15.42 17.04 -11.23
N PHE A 28 -15.35 16.78 -12.54
CA PHE A 28 -15.75 17.72 -13.59
C PHE A 28 -17.23 18.08 -13.62
N LEU A 29 -18.11 17.15 -13.22
CA LEU A 29 -19.54 17.39 -13.20
C LEU A 29 -20.05 17.56 -11.76
N PRO A 30 -20.83 18.59 -11.46
CA PRO A 30 -21.51 18.68 -10.18
C PRO A 30 -22.56 17.57 -10.09
N LEU A 31 -22.54 16.80 -9.00
CA LEU A 31 -23.56 15.79 -8.71
C LEU A 31 -24.48 16.28 -7.60
N THR A 32 -25.76 15.93 -7.74
CA THR A 32 -26.78 16.14 -6.70
C THR A 32 -26.86 14.89 -5.80
N VAL A 33 -27.50 15.02 -4.66
CA VAL A 33 -27.72 13.88 -3.76
C VAL A 33 -28.58 12.80 -4.44
N GLU A 34 -29.48 13.19 -5.31
CA GLU A 34 -30.37 12.28 -6.06
C GLU A 34 -29.56 11.36 -7.02
N ASP A 35 -28.45 11.86 -7.60
CA ASP A 35 -27.61 11.09 -8.52
C ASP A 35 -26.97 9.85 -7.85
N PHE A 36 -26.87 9.85 -6.52
CA PHE A 36 -26.33 8.73 -5.76
C PHE A 36 -27.38 7.66 -5.39
N PHE A 37 -28.68 7.98 -5.48
CA PHE A 37 -29.76 7.11 -5.00
C PHE A 37 -30.81 6.76 -6.06
N SER A 38 -30.79 7.41 -7.23
CA SER A 38 -31.75 7.19 -8.33
C SER A 38 -31.02 6.81 -9.62
N ASP A 39 -31.73 6.15 -10.54
CA ASP A 39 -31.26 5.89 -11.91
C ASP A 39 -31.29 7.17 -12.74
N SER A 40 -30.52 8.19 -12.33
CA SER A 40 -30.33 9.43 -13.06
C SER A 40 -29.35 9.25 -14.22
N GLN A 41 -29.29 10.23 -15.14
CA GLN A 41 -28.27 10.25 -16.21
C GLN A 41 -26.84 10.25 -15.67
N ASN A 42 -26.63 10.67 -14.42
CA ASN A 42 -25.33 10.79 -13.78
C ASN A 42 -25.01 9.63 -12.81
N SER A 43 -25.90 8.63 -12.68
CA SER A 43 -25.73 7.51 -11.74
C SER A 43 -24.41 6.75 -11.96
N GLN A 44 -23.98 6.58 -13.21
CA GLN A 44 -22.69 5.95 -13.53
C GLN A 44 -21.50 6.77 -12.99
N ILE A 45 -21.56 8.10 -13.06
CA ILE A 45 -20.51 8.97 -12.52
C ILE A 45 -20.50 8.92 -10.99
N ALA A 46 -21.69 8.87 -10.38
CA ALA A 46 -21.84 8.70 -8.94
C ALA A 46 -21.24 7.36 -8.48
N GLU A 47 -21.47 6.27 -9.22
CA GLU A 47 -20.86 4.96 -8.96
C GLU A 47 -19.32 5.01 -9.04
N ILE A 48 -18.75 5.64 -10.07
CA ILE A 48 -17.29 5.83 -10.19
C ILE A 48 -16.74 6.56 -8.96
N ARG A 49 -17.41 7.61 -8.47
CA ARG A 49 -16.95 8.35 -7.29
C ARG A 49 -17.07 7.54 -6.00
N ILE A 50 -18.14 6.77 -5.84
CA ILE A 50 -18.27 5.83 -4.71
C ILE A 50 -17.14 4.81 -4.75
N ASN A 51 -16.90 4.20 -5.90
CA ASN A 51 -15.85 3.22 -6.10
C ASN A 51 -14.46 3.81 -5.77
N ARG A 52 -14.18 5.03 -6.21
CA ARG A 52 -12.97 5.77 -5.88
C ARG A 52 -12.78 5.92 -4.36
N VAL A 53 -13.80 6.37 -3.64
CA VAL A 53 -13.76 6.52 -2.18
C VAL A 53 -13.48 5.18 -1.50
N LEU A 54 -14.20 4.12 -1.88
CA LEU A 54 -14.03 2.78 -1.31
C LEU A 54 -12.61 2.24 -1.51
N VAL A 55 -12.07 2.39 -2.72
CA VAL A 55 -10.72 1.93 -3.05
C VAL A 55 -9.67 2.72 -2.26
N MET A 56 -9.83 4.04 -2.11
CA MET A 56 -8.91 4.87 -1.31
C MET A 56 -8.95 4.50 0.17
N LEU A 57 -10.12 4.19 0.73
CA LEU A 57 -10.24 3.68 2.09
C LEU A 57 -9.49 2.35 2.26
N LEU A 58 -9.70 1.41 1.35
CA LEU A 58 -9.02 0.10 1.38
C LEU A 58 -7.50 0.24 1.23
N ALA A 59 -7.02 1.07 0.31
CA ALA A 59 -5.60 1.35 0.13
C ALA A 59 -5.00 2.03 1.37
N GLY A 60 -5.72 2.99 1.95
CA GLY A 60 -5.32 3.72 3.16
C GLY A 60 -5.22 2.85 4.41
N VAL A 61 -5.99 1.78 4.49
CA VAL A 61 -5.85 0.78 5.56
C VAL A 61 -4.70 -0.19 5.26
N SER A 62 -4.57 -0.59 4.01
CA SER A 62 -3.70 -1.70 3.57
C SER A 62 -2.22 -1.33 3.57
N ILE A 63 -1.84 -0.30 2.81
CA ILE A 63 -0.43 0.08 2.62
C ILE A 63 0.24 0.48 3.95
N PRO A 64 -0.37 1.35 4.79
CA PRO A 64 0.22 1.70 6.08
C PRO A 64 0.31 0.53 7.05
N SER A 65 -0.65 -0.41 7.01
CA SER A 65 -0.59 -1.62 7.84
C SER A 65 0.59 -2.52 7.43
N SER A 66 0.82 -2.68 6.12
CA SER A 66 2.00 -3.39 5.60
C SER A 66 3.30 -2.71 6.04
N GLY A 67 3.40 -1.39 5.87
CA GLY A 67 4.56 -0.62 6.28
C GLY A 67 4.81 -0.66 7.79
N PHE A 68 3.76 -0.54 8.59
CA PHE A 68 3.83 -0.66 10.05
C PHE A 68 4.42 -2.01 10.49
N LEU A 69 3.91 -3.12 9.95
CA LEU A 69 4.44 -4.45 10.24
C LEU A 69 5.93 -4.56 9.94
N MET A 70 6.34 -4.04 8.79
CA MET A 70 7.74 -4.08 8.37
C MET A 70 8.63 -3.22 9.25
N GLN A 71 8.23 -1.99 9.56
CA GLN A 71 9.00 -1.11 10.42
C GLN A 71 9.19 -1.70 11.81
N GLU A 72 8.14 -2.28 12.40
CA GLU A 72 8.22 -2.91 13.72
C GLU A 72 9.03 -4.20 13.71
N TYR A 73 8.95 -4.99 12.63
CA TYR A 73 9.71 -6.24 12.52
C TYR A 73 11.20 -5.98 12.27
N PHE A 74 11.53 -5.10 11.33
CA PHE A 74 12.91 -4.77 10.97
C PHE A 74 13.57 -3.80 11.96
N GLN A 75 12.79 -3.19 12.86
CA GLN A 75 13.25 -2.10 13.75
C GLN A 75 13.92 -0.97 12.94
N ASN A 76 13.36 -0.68 11.77
CA ASN A 76 13.85 0.32 10.84
C ASN A 76 12.67 1.17 10.34
N PRO A 77 12.62 2.48 10.65
CA PRO A 77 11.53 3.36 10.25
C PRO A 77 11.42 3.58 8.74
N LEU A 78 12.45 3.20 7.98
CA LEU A 78 12.46 3.25 6.52
C LEU A 78 12.01 1.94 5.86
N ALA A 79 11.77 0.88 6.64
CA ALA A 79 11.29 -0.37 6.07
C ALA A 79 9.86 -0.22 5.54
N GLY A 80 9.64 -0.69 4.32
CA GLY A 80 8.35 -0.65 3.65
C GLY A 80 8.22 -1.74 2.60
N PRO A 81 7.01 -2.03 2.11
CA PRO A 81 6.78 -3.08 1.11
C PRO A 81 7.51 -2.81 -0.20
N ASP A 82 7.69 -1.55 -0.57
CA ASP A 82 8.40 -1.14 -1.78
C ASP A 82 9.87 -1.53 -1.73
N ILE A 83 10.50 -1.42 -0.56
CA ILE A 83 11.92 -1.76 -0.34
C ILE A 83 12.16 -3.27 -0.44
N LEU A 84 11.17 -4.10 -0.07
CA LEU A 84 11.28 -5.55 -0.25
C LEU A 84 11.01 -6.03 -1.68
N GLY A 85 10.73 -5.12 -2.60
CA GLY A 85 10.55 -5.43 -4.02
C GLY A 85 9.16 -5.95 -4.40
N ILE A 86 8.22 -6.00 -3.46
CA ILE A 86 6.87 -6.56 -3.69
C ILE A 86 6.17 -5.77 -4.80
N THR A 87 6.16 -4.46 -4.71
CA THR A 87 5.54 -3.56 -5.69
C THR A 87 6.25 -3.64 -7.05
N SER A 88 7.59 -3.73 -7.05
CA SER A 88 8.39 -3.79 -8.28
C SER A 88 8.15 -5.09 -9.06
N VAL A 89 8.05 -6.23 -8.38
CA VAL A 89 7.78 -7.52 -9.04
C VAL A 89 6.32 -7.63 -9.47
N ALA A 90 5.39 -7.07 -8.70
CA ALA A 90 4.00 -6.92 -9.15
C ALA A 90 3.94 -6.11 -10.46
N SER A 91 4.66 -4.99 -10.52
CA SER A 91 4.74 -4.14 -11.72
C SER A 91 5.40 -4.85 -12.91
N LEU A 92 6.43 -5.66 -12.66
CA LEU A 92 7.05 -6.50 -13.70
C LEU A 92 6.05 -7.51 -14.29
N SER A 93 5.26 -8.17 -13.46
CA SER A 93 4.26 -9.13 -13.92
C SER A 93 3.14 -8.47 -14.71
N VAL A 94 2.74 -7.27 -14.32
CA VAL A 94 1.80 -6.46 -15.11
C VAL A 94 2.42 -6.06 -16.45
N ALA A 95 3.70 -5.68 -16.47
CA ALA A 95 4.41 -5.40 -17.71
C ALA A 95 4.40 -6.60 -18.65
N PHE A 96 4.73 -7.79 -18.14
CA PHE A 96 4.62 -9.02 -18.93
C PHE A 96 3.21 -9.23 -19.48
N TYR A 97 2.18 -9.07 -18.66
CA TYR A 97 0.81 -9.21 -19.11
C TYR A 97 0.47 -8.19 -20.22
N ILE A 98 0.70 -6.90 -20.01
CA ILE A 98 0.33 -5.85 -20.96
C ILE A 98 1.10 -6.01 -22.29
N PHE A 99 2.39 -6.35 -22.24
CA PHE A 99 3.23 -6.40 -23.43
C PHE A 99 3.07 -7.70 -24.25
N PHE A 100 2.65 -8.79 -23.62
CA PHE A 100 2.49 -10.08 -24.31
C PHE A 100 1.03 -10.51 -24.53
N SER A 101 0.05 -9.81 -23.94
CA SER A 101 -1.38 -10.11 -24.15
C SER A 101 -2.02 -9.33 -25.31
N HIS A 102 -1.22 -8.60 -26.08
CA HIS A 102 -1.69 -7.74 -27.17
C HIS A 102 -2.59 -8.46 -28.18
N ASP A 103 -2.27 -9.70 -28.52
CA ASP A 103 -3.02 -10.49 -29.51
C ASP A 103 -4.24 -11.22 -28.92
N VAL A 104 -4.45 -11.13 -27.62
CA VAL A 104 -5.56 -11.81 -26.94
C VAL A 104 -6.72 -10.84 -26.78
N ILE A 105 -7.71 -10.94 -27.66
CA ILE A 105 -8.95 -10.17 -27.58
C ILE A 105 -9.79 -10.72 -26.42
N LEU A 106 -9.67 -10.09 -25.25
CA LEU A 106 -10.52 -10.38 -24.10
C LEU A 106 -11.58 -9.29 -23.95
N PRO A 107 -12.80 -9.63 -23.50
CA PRO A 107 -13.77 -8.63 -23.08
C PRO A 107 -13.21 -7.70 -22.00
N ASP A 108 -13.55 -6.42 -22.01
CA ASP A 108 -12.97 -5.40 -21.13
C ASP A 108 -13.03 -5.75 -19.64
N PHE A 109 -14.11 -6.41 -19.21
CA PHE A 109 -14.24 -6.84 -17.80
C PHE A 109 -13.25 -7.93 -17.41
N LEU A 110 -12.83 -8.77 -18.38
CA LEU A 110 -11.81 -9.80 -18.18
C LEU A 110 -10.40 -9.20 -18.25
N GLN A 111 -10.14 -8.25 -19.16
CA GLN A 111 -8.83 -7.58 -19.26
C GLN A 111 -8.40 -6.94 -17.95
N ASN A 112 -9.28 -6.18 -17.32
CA ASN A 112 -9.01 -5.55 -16.01
C ASN A 112 -8.83 -6.59 -14.89
N GLY A 113 -9.57 -7.70 -14.93
CA GLY A 113 -9.42 -8.81 -14.00
C GLY A 113 -8.07 -9.52 -14.16
N PHE A 114 -7.65 -9.82 -15.38
CA PHE A 114 -6.36 -10.46 -15.66
C PHE A 114 -5.17 -9.57 -15.32
N LEU A 115 -5.28 -8.26 -15.51
CA LEU A 115 -4.25 -7.30 -15.12
C LEU A 115 -4.01 -7.35 -13.59
N SER A 116 -5.08 -7.34 -12.81
CA SER A 116 -5.00 -7.45 -11.35
C SER A 116 -4.48 -8.84 -10.91
N LEU A 117 -4.93 -9.89 -11.57
CA LEU A 117 -4.45 -11.26 -11.32
C LEU A 117 -2.96 -11.41 -11.64
N SER A 118 -2.46 -10.80 -12.73
CA SER A 118 -1.04 -10.84 -13.07
C SER A 118 -0.16 -10.21 -12.01
N ALA A 119 -0.56 -9.05 -11.45
CA ALA A 119 0.16 -8.39 -10.37
C ALA A 119 0.22 -9.25 -9.10
N ILE A 120 -0.90 -9.87 -8.72
CA ILE A 120 -0.97 -10.79 -7.58
C ILE A 120 -0.11 -12.03 -7.85
N ALA A 121 -0.23 -12.63 -9.03
CA ALA A 121 0.53 -13.82 -9.43
C ALA A 121 2.04 -13.56 -9.43
N GLY A 122 2.48 -12.34 -9.82
CA GLY A 122 3.89 -11.98 -9.79
C GLY A 122 4.43 -11.75 -8.38
N SER A 123 3.63 -11.20 -7.48
CA SER A 123 4.04 -10.97 -6.11
C SER A 123 4.19 -12.26 -5.28
N LEU A 124 3.43 -13.33 -5.63
CA LEU A 124 3.48 -14.61 -4.92
C LEU A 124 4.84 -15.32 -5.02
N PRO A 125 5.47 -15.50 -6.21
CA PRO A 125 6.81 -16.05 -6.31
C PRO A 125 7.84 -15.27 -5.51
N LEU A 126 7.80 -13.94 -5.57
CA LEU A 126 8.71 -13.13 -4.76
C LEU A 126 8.48 -13.36 -3.27
N MET A 127 7.24 -13.43 -2.82
CA MET A 127 6.92 -13.75 -1.42
C MET A 127 7.53 -15.11 -1.02
N LEU A 128 7.41 -16.14 -1.87
CA LEU A 128 7.99 -17.46 -1.62
C LEU A 128 9.53 -17.42 -1.60
N VAL A 129 10.14 -16.66 -2.50
CA VAL A 129 11.61 -16.45 -2.51
C VAL A 129 12.05 -15.73 -1.24
N LEU A 130 11.39 -14.63 -0.85
CA LEU A 130 11.68 -13.92 0.39
C LEU A 130 11.55 -14.82 1.62
N LEU A 131 10.54 -15.67 1.69
CA LEU A 131 10.37 -16.65 2.76
C LEU A 131 11.52 -17.67 2.78
N SER A 132 11.88 -18.23 1.64
CA SER A 132 12.94 -19.23 1.51
C SER A 132 14.31 -18.68 1.88
N VAL A 133 14.63 -17.49 1.36
CA VAL A 133 15.93 -16.82 1.57
C VAL A 133 16.01 -16.24 2.99
N SER A 134 14.91 -15.77 3.56
CA SER A 134 14.85 -15.18 4.89
C SER A 134 15.32 -16.11 6.00
N GLY A 135 15.19 -17.44 5.80
CA GLY A 135 15.70 -18.45 6.73
C GLY A 135 17.22 -18.53 6.80
N LYS A 136 17.91 -18.12 5.73
CA LYS A 136 19.38 -18.19 5.59
C LYS A 136 20.09 -16.96 6.18
N PHE A 137 19.39 -15.83 6.29
CA PHE A 137 19.96 -14.60 6.83
C PHE A 137 19.73 -14.51 8.34
N GLN A 138 20.82 -14.34 9.09
CA GLN A 138 20.77 -14.08 10.53
C GLN A 138 20.41 -12.60 10.80
N ASP A 139 20.94 -11.68 10.00
CA ASP A 139 20.64 -10.26 10.08
C ASP A 139 19.49 -9.89 9.14
N LYS A 140 18.49 -9.20 9.69
CA LYS A 140 17.31 -8.71 8.96
C LYS A 140 17.67 -7.71 7.87
N SER A 141 18.80 -7.00 7.99
CA SER A 141 19.28 -6.01 7.02
C SER A 141 19.57 -6.65 5.66
N TYR A 142 20.06 -7.88 5.61
CA TYR A 142 20.29 -8.59 4.34
C TYR A 142 19.00 -8.84 3.56
N LEU A 143 17.87 -9.00 4.24
CA LEU A 143 16.58 -9.18 3.56
C LEU A 143 16.14 -7.90 2.86
N ILE A 144 16.41 -6.74 3.47
CA ILE A 144 16.14 -5.42 2.86
C ILE A 144 17.03 -5.22 1.62
N ILE A 145 18.33 -5.52 1.74
CA ILE A 145 19.28 -5.42 0.60
C ILE A 145 18.85 -6.36 -0.54
N PHE A 146 18.47 -7.59 -0.21
CA PHE A 146 17.98 -8.55 -1.19
C PHE A 146 16.73 -8.02 -1.91
N GLY A 147 15.75 -7.50 -1.18
CA GLY A 147 14.54 -6.91 -1.75
C GLY A 147 14.86 -5.73 -2.68
N PHE A 148 15.79 -4.85 -2.28
CA PHE A 148 16.26 -3.75 -3.10
C PHE A 148 16.90 -4.23 -4.42
N LEU A 149 17.75 -5.24 -4.37
CA LEU A 149 18.38 -5.83 -5.57
C LEU A 149 17.34 -6.46 -6.50
N VAL A 150 16.34 -7.15 -5.94
CA VAL A 150 15.21 -7.70 -6.73
C VAL A 150 14.40 -6.57 -7.36
N SER A 151 14.16 -5.47 -6.65
CA SER A 151 13.48 -4.29 -7.19
C SER A 151 14.24 -3.69 -8.38
N ALA A 152 15.56 -3.54 -8.23
CA ALA A 152 16.41 -3.00 -9.29
C ALA A 152 16.42 -3.91 -10.53
N LEU A 153 16.50 -5.23 -10.32
CA LEU A 153 16.43 -6.20 -11.40
C LEU A 153 15.07 -6.17 -12.11
N ALA A 154 13.97 -6.17 -11.35
CA ALA A 154 12.63 -6.06 -11.89
C ALA A 154 12.46 -4.78 -12.74
N GLY A 155 12.94 -3.64 -12.23
CA GLY A 155 12.93 -2.37 -12.96
C GLY A 155 13.74 -2.40 -14.25
N ALA A 156 14.92 -3.04 -14.23
CA ALA A 156 15.74 -3.19 -15.43
C ALA A 156 15.04 -4.04 -16.51
N VAL A 157 14.39 -5.15 -16.09
CA VAL A 157 13.62 -5.99 -17.01
C VAL A 157 12.41 -5.24 -17.56
N VAL A 158 11.69 -4.48 -16.73
CA VAL A 158 10.58 -3.62 -17.19
C VAL A 158 11.07 -2.61 -18.22
N SER A 159 12.21 -1.95 -17.99
CA SER A 159 12.79 -1.00 -18.94
C SER A 159 13.15 -1.67 -20.27
N LEU A 160 13.66 -2.89 -20.22
CA LEU A 160 13.96 -3.67 -21.43
C LEU A 160 12.65 -4.03 -22.20
N LEU A 161 11.61 -4.45 -21.50
CA LEU A 161 10.31 -4.73 -22.09
C LEU A 161 9.69 -3.48 -22.74
N GLN A 162 9.80 -2.32 -22.08
CA GLN A 162 9.33 -1.05 -22.62
C GLN A 162 10.05 -0.64 -23.90
N LEU A 163 11.36 -0.95 -24.03
CA LEU A 163 12.14 -0.64 -25.22
C LEU A 163 11.62 -1.34 -26.49
N TYR A 164 11.11 -2.57 -26.32
CA TYR A 164 10.60 -3.38 -27.43
C TYR A 164 9.07 -3.39 -27.51
N ALA A 165 8.38 -2.69 -26.63
CA ALA A 165 6.93 -2.66 -26.57
C ALA A 165 6.32 -1.84 -27.72
N GLU A 166 5.16 -2.23 -28.17
CA GLU A 166 4.34 -1.42 -29.07
C GLU A 166 3.84 -0.15 -28.36
N ASN A 167 3.66 0.93 -29.12
CA ASN A 167 3.25 2.24 -28.59
C ASN A 167 1.98 2.17 -27.73
N GLN A 168 0.99 1.38 -28.14
CA GLN A 168 -0.26 1.27 -27.38
C GLN A 168 -0.07 0.53 -26.05
N SER A 169 0.66 -0.58 -26.06
CA SER A 169 0.99 -1.37 -24.87
C SER A 169 1.84 -0.56 -23.89
N LEU A 170 2.82 0.19 -24.41
CA LEU A 170 3.62 1.11 -23.60
C LEU A 170 2.75 2.17 -22.93
N LYS A 171 1.84 2.80 -23.69
CA LYS A 171 0.89 3.79 -23.14
C LYS A 171 0.02 3.18 -22.05
N ASN A 172 -0.52 1.98 -22.26
CA ASN A 172 -1.35 1.29 -21.27
C ASN A 172 -0.59 0.99 -19.98
N TYR A 173 0.66 0.52 -20.09
CA TYR A 173 1.52 0.29 -18.93
C TYR A 173 1.83 1.59 -18.16
N VAL A 174 2.17 2.65 -18.86
CA VAL A 174 2.47 3.96 -18.25
C VAL A 174 1.23 4.51 -17.52
N LEU A 175 0.07 4.46 -18.13
CA LEU A 175 -1.20 4.89 -17.51
C LEU A 175 -1.52 4.07 -16.26
N TRP A 176 -1.34 2.73 -16.32
CA TRP A 176 -1.52 1.89 -15.16
C TRP A 176 -0.51 2.23 -14.03
N SER A 177 0.76 2.47 -14.39
CA SER A 177 1.82 2.78 -13.41
C SER A 177 1.64 4.13 -12.71
N PHE A 178 0.85 5.02 -13.26
CA PHE A 178 0.50 6.30 -12.64
C PHE A 178 -0.48 6.19 -11.49
N GLY A 179 -1.15 5.04 -11.35
CA GLY A 179 -2.16 4.84 -10.32
C GLY A 179 -3.56 5.16 -10.81
N ALA A 180 -4.31 4.13 -11.17
CA ALA A 180 -5.66 4.25 -11.71
C ALA A 180 -6.67 4.53 -10.60
N ASN A 181 -6.98 5.80 -10.36
CA ASN A 181 -7.91 6.23 -9.31
C ASN A 181 -9.38 5.93 -9.65
N ASN A 182 -9.75 5.98 -10.94
CA ASN A 182 -11.15 5.96 -11.39
C ASN A 182 -11.54 4.73 -12.21
N MET A 183 -10.66 3.72 -12.34
CA MET A 183 -10.89 2.58 -13.24
C MET A 183 -11.27 1.27 -12.51
N VAL A 184 -11.37 1.29 -11.18
CA VAL A 184 -11.66 0.07 -10.42
C VAL A 184 -13.16 -0.18 -10.37
N THR A 185 -13.59 -1.34 -10.89
CA THR A 185 -15.00 -1.74 -10.89
C THR A 185 -15.47 -2.25 -9.53
N ARG A 186 -16.77 -2.27 -9.29
CA ARG A 186 -17.37 -2.75 -8.03
C ARG A 186 -16.96 -4.20 -7.71
N ASN A 187 -16.89 -5.07 -8.71
CA ASN A 187 -16.45 -6.46 -8.51
C ASN A 187 -14.98 -6.54 -8.06
N GLN A 188 -14.11 -5.72 -8.65
CA GLN A 188 -12.72 -5.61 -8.26
C GLN A 188 -12.55 -5.09 -6.83
N ILE A 189 -13.39 -4.15 -6.40
CA ILE A 189 -13.40 -3.64 -5.03
C ILE A 189 -13.78 -4.75 -4.04
N CYS A 190 -14.76 -5.58 -4.37
CA CYS A 190 -15.10 -6.74 -3.52
C CYS A 190 -13.91 -7.70 -3.36
N VAL A 191 -13.20 -8.00 -4.45
CA VAL A 191 -12.00 -8.85 -4.40
C VAL A 191 -10.91 -8.18 -3.56
N LEU A 192 -10.64 -6.88 -3.81
CA LEU A 192 -9.67 -6.11 -3.03
C LEU A 192 -10.03 -6.10 -1.54
N ALA A 193 -11.31 -5.89 -1.20
CA ALA A 193 -11.77 -5.88 0.18
C ALA A 193 -11.53 -7.22 0.89
N VAL A 194 -11.80 -8.35 0.20
CA VAL A 194 -11.52 -9.68 0.74
C VAL A 194 -10.02 -9.88 0.98
N LEU A 195 -9.18 -9.53 -0.01
CA LEU A 195 -7.72 -9.66 0.13
C LEU A 195 -7.16 -8.78 1.26
N VAL A 196 -7.63 -7.54 1.35
CA VAL A 196 -7.26 -6.62 2.43
C VAL A 196 -7.72 -7.15 3.79
N ALA A 197 -8.96 -7.63 3.90
CA ALA A 197 -9.47 -8.22 5.13
C ALA A 197 -8.63 -9.43 5.60
N LEU A 198 -8.27 -10.34 4.68
CA LEU A 198 -7.39 -11.46 4.97
C LEU A 198 -6.01 -10.99 5.44
N GLY A 199 -5.41 -10.01 4.75
CA GLY A 199 -4.14 -9.39 5.13
C GLY A 199 -4.19 -8.76 6.52
N LEU A 200 -5.26 -8.04 6.86
CA LEU A 200 -5.46 -7.43 8.17
C LEU A 200 -5.64 -8.46 9.29
N VAL A 201 -6.33 -9.57 9.02
CA VAL A 201 -6.44 -10.68 9.99
C VAL A 201 -5.08 -11.28 10.30
N ILE A 202 -4.22 -11.47 9.29
CA ILE A 202 -2.85 -11.96 9.49
C ILE A 202 -2.01 -10.90 10.23
N CYS A 203 -2.17 -9.62 9.87
CA CYS A 203 -1.55 -8.50 10.57
C CYS A 203 -1.91 -8.50 12.06
N PHE A 204 -3.18 -8.61 12.39
CA PHE A 204 -3.66 -8.69 13.79
C PHE A 204 -3.00 -9.81 14.58
N LYS A 205 -2.85 -11.00 13.97
CA LYS A 205 -2.14 -12.14 14.59
C LYS A 205 -0.65 -11.85 14.83
N ALA A 206 -0.03 -11.01 14.01
CA ALA A 206 1.38 -10.64 14.13
C ALA A 206 1.65 -9.59 15.23
N ILE A 207 0.68 -8.77 15.63
CA ILE A 207 0.88 -7.65 16.56
C ILE A 207 1.42 -8.14 17.92
N LYS A 208 0.84 -9.19 18.47
CA LYS A 208 1.25 -9.69 19.81
C LYS A 208 2.71 -10.24 19.80
N PRO A 209 3.12 -11.11 18.86
CA PRO A 209 4.51 -11.54 18.76
C PRO A 209 5.50 -10.40 18.43
N LEU A 210 5.08 -9.35 17.72
CA LEU A 210 5.92 -8.19 17.42
C LEU A 210 6.35 -7.42 18.66
N ILE A 211 5.52 -7.39 19.72
CA ILE A 211 5.90 -6.75 21.00
C ILE A 211 7.15 -7.42 21.58
N GLY A 212 7.20 -8.76 21.55
CA GLY A 212 8.40 -9.49 21.97
C GLY A 212 9.61 -9.19 21.11
N ASN A 213 9.43 -9.09 19.78
CA ASN A 213 10.52 -8.77 18.85
C ASN A 213 11.12 -7.37 19.07
N ALA A 214 10.34 -6.40 19.55
CA ALA A 214 10.82 -5.06 19.86
C ALA A 214 11.83 -5.01 21.01
N LEU A 215 11.79 -6.00 21.93
CA LEU A 215 12.74 -6.15 23.04
C LEU A 215 14.02 -6.91 22.66
N GLY A 216 14.10 -7.37 21.41
CA GLY A 216 15.22 -8.15 20.89
C GLY A 216 14.87 -9.62 20.67
N THR A 217 15.60 -10.27 19.75
CA THR A 217 15.33 -11.65 19.33
C THR A 217 15.46 -12.67 20.46
N SER A 218 16.47 -12.53 21.32
CA SER A 218 16.71 -13.43 22.47
C SER A 218 15.57 -13.32 23.50
N TYR A 219 15.13 -12.10 23.81
CA TYR A 219 13.99 -11.87 24.70
C TYR A 219 12.69 -12.44 24.10
N ALA A 220 12.45 -12.21 22.82
CA ALA A 220 11.28 -12.74 22.14
C ALA A 220 11.19 -14.28 22.28
N GLN A 221 12.31 -14.96 22.08
CA GLN A 221 12.39 -16.43 22.23
C GLN A 221 12.14 -16.87 23.67
N SER A 222 12.68 -16.17 24.67
CA SER A 222 12.46 -16.46 26.10
C SER A 222 10.97 -16.33 26.50
N PHE A 223 10.23 -15.44 25.84
CA PHE A 223 8.77 -15.30 25.99
C PHE A 223 7.96 -16.25 25.10
N GLY A 224 8.61 -17.25 24.47
CA GLY A 224 7.93 -18.25 23.65
C GLY A 224 7.50 -17.79 22.27
N VAL A 225 8.04 -16.66 21.77
CA VAL A 225 7.75 -16.21 20.40
C VAL A 225 8.50 -17.06 19.39
N ASN A 226 7.78 -17.74 18.52
CA ASN A 226 8.37 -18.44 17.39
C ASN A 226 8.75 -17.43 16.29
N LEU A 227 10.04 -17.08 16.21
CA LEU A 227 10.54 -16.08 15.26
C LEU A 227 10.34 -16.48 13.79
N LYS A 228 10.38 -17.79 13.46
CA LYS A 228 10.11 -18.27 12.09
C LYS A 228 8.66 -18.04 11.72
N HIS A 229 7.74 -18.32 12.63
CA HIS A 229 6.31 -18.08 12.42
C HIS A 229 5.99 -16.57 12.35
N LEU A 230 6.61 -15.76 13.22
CA LEU A 230 6.45 -14.29 13.15
C LEU A 230 6.91 -13.76 11.80
N LYS A 231 8.10 -14.16 11.32
CA LYS A 231 8.64 -13.76 10.02
C LYS A 231 7.68 -14.13 8.87
N LEU A 232 7.14 -15.36 8.90
CA LEU A 232 6.13 -15.81 7.93
C LEU A 232 4.91 -14.89 7.93
N LEU A 233 4.33 -14.60 9.11
CA LEU A 233 3.17 -13.72 9.24
C LEU A 233 3.45 -12.32 8.67
N ILE A 234 4.63 -11.75 8.96
CA ILE A 234 5.01 -10.41 8.49
C ILE A 234 5.12 -10.39 6.95
N ILE A 235 5.87 -11.33 6.37
CA ILE A 235 6.09 -11.36 4.91
C ILE A 235 4.76 -11.61 4.20
N VAL A 236 3.95 -12.57 4.65
CA VAL A 236 2.66 -12.89 4.01
C VAL A 236 1.68 -11.74 4.13
N ALA A 237 1.51 -11.17 5.34
CA ALA A 237 0.60 -10.04 5.53
C ALA A 237 1.03 -8.83 4.71
N SER A 238 2.31 -8.46 4.74
CA SER A 238 2.82 -7.30 4.03
C SER A 238 2.75 -7.47 2.51
N SER A 239 3.08 -8.66 2.01
CA SER A 239 2.97 -8.96 0.58
C SER A 239 1.51 -8.93 0.12
N LEU A 240 0.60 -9.58 0.86
CA LEU A 240 -0.82 -9.61 0.52
C LEU A 240 -1.44 -8.21 0.53
N LEU A 241 -1.17 -7.41 1.56
CA LEU A 241 -1.69 -6.06 1.69
C LEU A 241 -1.15 -5.12 0.60
N SER A 242 0.15 -5.14 0.32
CA SER A 242 0.76 -4.26 -0.67
C SER A 242 0.44 -4.71 -2.09
N ALA A 243 0.61 -6.00 -2.41
CA ALA A 243 0.38 -6.52 -3.76
C ALA A 243 -1.08 -6.38 -4.20
N SER A 244 -2.05 -6.58 -3.29
CA SER A 244 -3.45 -6.40 -3.64
C SER A 244 -3.76 -4.96 -4.04
N VAL A 245 -3.26 -3.96 -3.30
CA VAL A 245 -3.44 -2.55 -3.67
C VAL A 245 -2.74 -2.24 -4.99
N THR A 246 -1.48 -2.67 -5.16
CA THR A 246 -0.72 -2.46 -6.40
C THR A 246 -1.42 -3.08 -7.61
N ALA A 247 -2.05 -4.25 -7.44
CA ALA A 247 -2.77 -4.93 -8.51
C ALA A 247 -3.94 -4.12 -9.07
N PHE A 248 -4.67 -3.40 -8.23
CA PHE A 248 -5.87 -2.67 -8.62
C PHE A 248 -5.63 -1.18 -8.88
N LEU A 249 -4.70 -0.57 -8.16
CA LEU A 249 -4.43 0.87 -8.20
C LEU A 249 -3.10 1.23 -8.88
N GLY A 250 -2.30 0.23 -9.26
CA GLY A 250 -0.91 0.48 -9.62
C GLY A 250 -0.01 0.74 -8.41
N PRO A 251 1.29 0.99 -8.64
CA PRO A 251 2.26 1.21 -7.57
C PRO A 251 2.01 2.55 -6.86
N ILE A 252 1.73 2.51 -5.56
CA ILE A 252 1.64 3.69 -4.71
C ILE A 252 2.82 3.67 -3.75
N LEU A 253 3.75 4.60 -3.93
CA LEU A 253 5.02 4.61 -3.22
C LEU A 253 4.95 5.45 -1.94
N PHE A 254 5.83 5.14 -0.99
CA PHE A 254 6.15 5.89 0.24
C PHE A 254 5.06 5.94 1.31
N ILE A 255 3.78 5.72 1.01
CA ILE A 255 2.68 5.78 1.99
C ILE A 255 2.90 4.80 3.15
N GLY A 256 3.39 3.59 2.86
CA GLY A 256 3.72 2.59 3.86
C GLY A 256 4.87 3.01 4.80
N ILE A 257 5.70 3.96 4.39
CA ILE A 257 6.81 4.47 5.21
C ILE A 257 6.37 5.69 6.01
N ILE A 258 5.68 6.62 5.36
CA ILE A 258 5.38 7.95 5.89
C ILE A 258 4.28 7.89 6.95
N VAL A 259 3.20 7.16 6.70
CA VAL A 259 2.05 7.12 7.59
C VAL A 259 2.41 6.59 8.99
N PRO A 260 3.12 5.46 9.15
CA PRO A 260 3.55 5.00 10.45
C PRO A 260 4.48 5.99 11.16
N HIS A 261 5.31 6.71 10.40
CA HIS A 261 6.18 7.74 10.96
C HIS A 261 5.38 8.92 11.51
N PHE A 262 4.49 9.50 10.72
CA PHE A 262 3.61 10.58 11.18
C PHE A 262 2.74 10.17 12.36
N CYS A 263 2.23 8.94 12.35
CA CYS A 263 1.46 8.42 13.45
C CYS A 263 2.27 8.45 14.76
N ARG A 264 3.53 7.99 14.73
CA ARG A 264 4.42 8.04 15.89
C ARG A 264 4.76 9.47 16.32
N MET A 265 4.86 10.41 15.39
CA MET A 265 5.07 11.83 15.72
C MET A 265 3.85 12.45 16.42
N ILE A 266 2.64 12.11 15.99
CA ILE A 266 1.39 12.65 16.55
C ILE A 266 1.13 12.01 17.93
N TYR A 267 1.23 10.70 18.02
CA TYR A 267 0.99 9.94 19.22
C TYR A 267 1.68 8.58 19.17
N ASN A 268 2.56 8.33 20.13
CA ASN A 268 3.28 7.06 20.27
C ASN A 268 2.78 6.28 21.48
N PRO A 269 1.70 5.49 21.37
CA PRO A 269 1.15 4.74 22.48
C PRO A 269 2.03 3.55 22.86
N ALA A 270 2.05 3.19 24.14
CA ALA A 270 2.74 2.00 24.62
C ALA A 270 2.16 0.67 24.05
N LYS A 271 0.93 0.70 23.57
CA LYS A 271 0.24 -0.48 23.02
C LYS A 271 0.31 -0.48 21.51
N LEU A 272 1.02 -1.44 20.93
CA LEU A 272 1.26 -1.55 19.48
C LEU A 272 -0.03 -1.61 18.64
N TRP A 273 -1.09 -2.29 19.14
CA TRP A 273 -2.38 -2.33 18.44
C TRP A 273 -3.07 -0.96 18.32
N GLN A 274 -2.86 -0.05 19.31
CA GLN A 274 -3.39 1.31 19.24
C GLN A 274 -2.68 2.10 18.14
N GLN A 275 -1.38 1.93 18.02
CA GLN A 275 -0.61 2.54 16.95
C GLN A 275 -1.03 2.01 15.58
N TRP A 276 -1.27 0.71 15.46
CA TRP A 276 -1.77 0.13 14.22
C TRP A 276 -3.13 0.70 13.80
N ILE A 277 -4.08 0.85 14.72
CA ILE A 277 -5.37 1.49 14.42
C ILE A 277 -5.19 2.94 13.95
N LEU A 278 -4.35 3.72 14.64
CA LEU A 278 -4.07 5.11 14.22
C LEU A 278 -3.40 5.16 12.84
N ASN A 279 -2.54 4.21 12.51
CA ASN A 279 -1.96 4.09 11.18
C ASN A 279 -3.02 3.85 10.10
N MET A 280 -3.99 2.99 10.35
CA MET A 280 -5.11 2.78 9.41
C MET A 280 -5.92 4.06 9.22
N LEU A 281 -6.29 4.74 10.30
CA LEU A 281 -7.09 5.97 10.23
C LEU A 281 -6.34 7.11 9.52
N LEU A 282 -5.08 7.32 9.87
CA LEU A 282 -4.25 8.33 9.23
C LEU A 282 -3.98 7.98 7.76
N GLY A 283 -3.79 6.70 7.44
CA GLY A 283 -3.63 6.23 6.09
C GLY A 283 -4.86 6.46 5.22
N MET A 284 -6.05 6.16 5.74
CA MET A 284 -7.31 6.49 5.05
C MET A 284 -7.41 8.00 4.77
N LEU A 285 -7.11 8.83 5.76
CA LEU A 285 -7.14 10.29 5.62
C LEU A 285 -6.16 10.76 4.53
N MET A 286 -4.91 10.29 4.55
CA MET A 286 -3.90 10.68 3.56
C MET A 286 -4.26 10.23 2.15
N MET A 287 -4.75 9.00 1.98
CA MET A 287 -5.18 8.51 0.66
C MET A 287 -6.38 9.29 0.12
N MET A 288 -7.32 9.69 0.99
CA MET A 288 -8.43 10.56 0.60
C MET A 288 -7.96 11.93 0.17
N LEU A 289 -7.03 12.55 0.92
CA LEU A 289 -6.46 13.85 0.57
C LEU A 289 -5.71 13.79 -0.77
N PHE A 290 -4.93 12.74 -1.01
CA PHE A 290 -4.22 12.57 -2.28
C PHE A 290 -5.18 12.33 -3.44
N SER A 291 -6.27 11.60 -3.22
CA SER A 291 -7.32 11.41 -4.23
C SER A 291 -8.00 12.73 -4.60
N VAL A 292 -8.40 13.55 -3.61
CA VAL A 292 -8.98 14.88 -3.85
C VAL A 292 -7.98 15.78 -4.59
N THR A 293 -6.72 15.79 -4.15
CA THR A 293 -5.67 16.58 -4.82
C THR A 293 -5.48 16.13 -6.26
N GLY A 294 -5.45 14.82 -6.52
CA GLY A 294 -5.32 14.26 -7.86
C GLY A 294 -6.47 14.66 -8.79
N GLU A 295 -7.69 14.66 -8.29
CA GLU A 295 -8.87 15.10 -9.07
C GLU A 295 -8.84 16.61 -9.40
N ILE A 296 -8.42 17.44 -8.44
CA ILE A 296 -8.36 18.88 -8.65
C ILE A 296 -7.20 19.27 -9.58
N THR A 297 -6.04 18.66 -9.40
CA THR A 297 -4.80 19.02 -10.13
C THR A 297 -4.58 18.22 -11.39
N GLN A 298 -5.34 17.15 -11.60
CA GLN A 298 -5.14 16.16 -12.68
C GLN A 298 -3.75 15.50 -12.64
N ILE A 299 -3.12 15.50 -11.47
CA ILE A 299 -1.83 14.85 -11.25
C ILE A 299 -2.08 13.40 -10.80
N PRO A 300 -1.39 12.42 -11.39
CA PRO A 300 -1.50 11.02 -11.01
C PRO A 300 -1.17 10.76 -9.53
N LEU A 301 -1.89 9.82 -8.92
CA LEU A 301 -1.77 9.49 -7.49
C LEU A 301 -0.35 9.10 -7.08
N ASN A 302 0.35 8.32 -7.92
CA ASN A 302 1.73 7.92 -7.68
C ASN A 302 2.69 9.12 -7.65
N VAL A 303 2.48 10.11 -8.51
CA VAL A 303 3.28 11.34 -8.54
C VAL A 303 3.04 12.16 -7.27
N ILE A 304 1.79 12.33 -6.85
CA ILE A 304 1.45 13.05 -5.62
C ILE A 304 2.09 12.38 -4.41
N SER A 305 1.94 11.05 -4.29
CA SER A 305 2.53 10.30 -3.17
C SER A 305 4.06 10.40 -3.13
N SER A 306 4.70 10.43 -4.30
CA SER A 306 6.16 10.56 -4.42
C SER A 306 6.65 11.97 -4.10
N VAL A 307 5.99 13.01 -4.65
CA VAL A 307 6.34 14.42 -4.39
C VAL A 307 6.18 14.77 -2.91
N PHE A 308 5.16 14.24 -2.27
CA PHE A 308 4.98 14.41 -0.83
C PHE A 308 5.94 13.53 -0.03
N GLY A 309 6.15 12.31 -0.47
CA GLY A 309 6.87 11.26 0.26
C GLY A 309 8.36 11.48 0.36
N ILE A 310 9.00 11.81 -0.73
CA ILE A 310 10.46 11.95 -0.79
C ILE A 310 10.98 13.04 0.15
N PRO A 311 10.42 14.26 0.19
CA PRO A 311 10.86 15.27 1.15
C PRO A 311 10.71 14.85 2.61
N VAL A 312 9.60 14.15 2.94
CA VAL A 312 9.37 13.66 4.29
C VAL A 312 10.42 12.63 4.69
N ILE A 313 10.73 11.68 3.82
CA ILE A 313 11.76 10.66 4.08
C ILE A 313 13.14 11.31 4.22
N LEU A 314 13.49 12.26 3.36
CA LEU A 314 14.75 13.00 3.47
C LEU A 314 14.85 13.72 4.82
N PHE A 315 13.79 14.39 5.26
CA PHE A 315 13.73 15.02 6.57
C PHE A 315 13.91 14.02 7.71
N MET A 316 13.28 12.83 7.62
CA MET A 316 13.44 11.76 8.61
C MET A 316 14.91 11.32 8.72
N VAL A 317 15.57 11.08 7.60
CA VAL A 317 16.98 10.63 7.55
C VAL A 317 17.91 11.68 8.14
N LEU A 318 17.74 12.95 7.78
CA LEU A 318 18.54 14.05 8.30
C LEU A 318 18.38 14.24 9.81
N LYS A 319 17.15 14.11 10.30
CA LYS A 319 16.86 14.22 11.76
C LYS A 319 17.47 13.09 12.57
N GLN A 320 17.44 11.85 12.07
CA GLN A 320 18.06 10.70 12.74
C GLN A 320 19.58 10.86 12.85
N ARG A 321 20.25 11.36 11.80
CA ARG A 321 21.68 11.62 11.81
C ARG A 321 22.09 12.60 12.92
N ASN A 322 21.31 13.66 13.13
CA ASN A 322 21.61 14.67 14.16
C ASN A 322 21.44 14.11 15.58
N ALA A 323 20.53 13.16 15.79
CA ALA A 323 20.35 12.51 17.09
C ALA A 323 21.51 11.54 17.43
N SER A 324 22.12 10.89 16.44
CA SER A 324 23.26 9.96 16.62
C SER A 324 24.59 10.68 16.87
N PHE A 325 24.72 11.99 16.62
CA PHE A 325 25.92 12.79 16.94
C PHE A 325 25.84 13.49 18.31
N GLN A 326 24.70 13.41 18.99
CA GLN A 326 24.50 14.05 20.32
C GLN A 326 24.48 13.03 21.49
N GLY A 327 24.66 11.76 21.23
CA GLY A 327 24.80 10.68 22.21
C GLY A 327 26.15 9.99 22.10
#